data_d113040b5f501dac109bbaefda97c6e3
#
_entry.id   d113040b5f501dac109bbaefda97c6e3
#
_cell.length_a   1.000
_cell.length_b   1.000
_cell.length_c   1.000
_cell.angle_alpha   90.00
_cell.angle_beta   90.00
_cell.angle_gamma   90.00
#
_symmetry.space_group_name_H-M   'P 1'
#
loop_
_entity.id
_entity.type
_entity.pdbx_description
1 polymer ?
#
loop_
_entity_poly.entity_id
_entity_poly.type
_entity_poly.pdbx_seq_one_letter_code
_entity_poly.pdbx_strand_id
1 'polypeptide(L)'
;MGVKERQERERQATARAILDAARDLFVAEGYSNVSIRKIAEKIEYSPAAIYSYFPSKDDIFLALSEEGFRLLLDSAEHCAGRADEARPPIDWIRAAFLNVFTFSKTHPEYYALMFVDRSVPRISRDWERFGFVREMRRQLTDRIQQAIDRGDFVAGSDPEVIFRVLMVASQGACMLRLCDRMAPGEDADALAHATIEAALTGLRIGFSHSYRPDSCL
;
A
#
# COMPACT_ATOMS: atom_id res chain seq x y z
N MET A 1 33.17 -17.94 -6.95
CA MET A 1 32.41 -16.68 -6.85
C MET A 1 33.14 -15.61 -7.67
N GLY A 2 32.53 -15.15 -8.76
CA GLY A 2 33.17 -14.24 -9.71
C GLY A 2 33.19 -12.79 -9.22
N VAL A 3 34.13 -12.00 -9.73
CA VAL A 3 34.29 -10.56 -9.44
C VAL A 3 32.99 -9.80 -9.74
N LYS A 4 32.27 -10.15 -10.82
CA LYS A 4 30.97 -9.56 -11.19
C LYS A 4 29.86 -9.79 -10.15
N GLU A 5 29.81 -10.98 -9.58
CA GLU A 5 28.81 -11.33 -8.54
C GLU A 5 29.08 -10.58 -7.23
N ARG A 6 30.34 -10.34 -6.92
CA ARG A 6 30.72 -9.53 -5.76
C ARG A 6 30.34 -8.06 -5.96
N GLN A 7 30.65 -7.48 -7.12
CA GLN A 7 30.30 -6.09 -7.45
C GLN A 7 28.78 -5.86 -7.43
N GLU A 8 28.02 -6.81 -7.97
CA GLU A 8 26.57 -6.71 -7.96
C GLU A 8 25.99 -6.73 -6.53
N ARG A 9 26.51 -7.62 -5.66
CA ARG A 9 26.08 -7.64 -4.24
C ARG A 9 26.47 -6.37 -3.50
N GLU A 10 27.67 -5.83 -3.72
CA GLU A 10 28.10 -4.56 -3.13
C GLU A 10 27.21 -3.41 -3.61
N ARG A 11 26.82 -3.40 -4.89
CA ARG A 11 25.88 -2.43 -5.46
C ARG A 11 24.50 -2.55 -4.82
N GLN A 12 23.96 -3.74 -4.70
CA GLN A 12 22.65 -3.99 -4.06
C GLN A 12 22.68 -3.61 -2.57
N ALA A 13 23.74 -3.94 -1.84
CA ALA A 13 23.89 -3.55 -0.44
C ALA A 13 23.90 -2.02 -0.26
N THR A 14 24.61 -1.30 -1.15
CA THR A 14 24.61 0.17 -1.10
C THR A 14 23.25 0.76 -1.47
N ALA A 15 22.59 0.24 -2.51
CA ALA A 15 21.23 0.67 -2.86
C ALA A 15 20.27 0.44 -1.68
N ARG A 16 20.37 -0.69 -0.98
CA ARG A 16 19.58 -0.98 0.22
C ARG A 16 19.85 0.03 1.34
N ALA A 17 21.11 0.34 1.62
CA ALA A 17 21.48 1.32 2.64
C ALA A 17 20.91 2.72 2.33
N ILE A 18 20.90 3.12 1.06
CA ILE A 18 20.28 4.38 0.61
C ILE A 18 18.78 4.38 0.88
N LEU A 19 18.07 3.30 0.54
CA LEU A 19 16.64 3.16 0.74
C LEU A 19 16.27 3.17 2.23
N ASP A 20 17.00 2.44 3.07
CA ASP A 20 16.76 2.40 4.52
C ASP A 20 16.98 3.77 5.16
N ALA A 21 18.07 4.46 4.82
CA ALA A 21 18.34 5.80 5.31
C ALA A 21 17.29 6.82 4.88
N ALA A 22 16.84 6.72 3.62
CA ALA A 22 15.80 7.59 3.08
C ALA A 22 14.45 7.34 3.75
N ARG A 23 14.04 6.06 3.93
CA ARG A 23 12.80 5.69 4.62
C ARG A 23 12.78 6.29 6.02
N ASP A 24 13.83 6.08 6.82
CA ASP A 24 13.91 6.59 8.18
C ASP A 24 13.81 8.13 8.23
N LEU A 25 14.51 8.82 7.32
CA LEU A 25 14.46 10.28 7.23
C LEU A 25 13.09 10.78 6.78
N PHE A 26 12.47 10.15 5.78
CA PHE A 26 11.13 10.53 5.31
C PHE A 26 10.08 10.39 6.41
N VAL A 27 10.16 9.33 7.20
CA VAL A 27 9.24 9.11 8.34
C VAL A 27 9.48 10.12 9.46
N ALA A 28 10.75 10.40 9.79
CA ALA A 28 11.09 11.29 10.90
C ALA A 28 10.85 12.77 10.60
N GLU A 29 11.13 13.20 9.37
CA GLU A 29 11.15 14.64 9.02
C GLU A 29 10.09 15.03 7.97
N GLY A 30 9.43 14.06 7.35
CA GLY A 30 8.57 14.23 6.18
C GLY A 30 9.35 14.32 4.88
N TYR A 31 8.77 13.80 3.79
CA TYR A 31 9.42 13.73 2.48
C TYR A 31 9.95 15.09 1.99
N SER A 32 9.18 16.18 2.14
CA SER A 32 9.56 17.50 1.64
C SER A 32 10.83 18.08 2.29
N ASN A 33 11.11 17.73 3.54
CA ASN A 33 12.21 18.27 4.34
C ASN A 33 13.51 17.48 4.19
N VAL A 34 13.48 16.37 3.48
CA VAL A 34 14.66 15.53 3.23
C VAL A 34 15.26 15.83 1.86
N SER A 35 16.57 15.97 1.82
CA SER A 35 17.37 16.15 0.59
C SER A 35 18.26 14.94 0.34
N ILE A 36 18.71 14.76 -0.91
CA ILE A 36 19.72 13.75 -1.28
C ILE A 36 20.99 13.93 -0.43
N ARG A 37 21.35 15.16 -0.10
CA ARG A 37 22.51 15.45 0.75
C ARG A 37 22.33 14.88 2.17
N LYS A 38 21.16 15.06 2.79
CA LYS A 38 20.86 14.47 4.12
C LYS A 38 20.95 12.95 4.09
N ILE A 39 20.42 12.32 3.02
CA ILE A 39 20.48 10.86 2.86
C ILE A 39 21.96 10.41 2.75
N ALA A 40 22.76 11.10 1.94
CA ALA A 40 24.16 10.80 1.76
C ALA A 40 24.96 10.96 3.08
N GLU A 41 24.72 12.05 3.80
CA GLU A 41 25.33 12.31 5.12
C GLU A 41 25.02 11.20 6.12
N LYS A 42 23.78 10.70 6.15
CA LYS A 42 23.34 9.62 7.07
C LYS A 42 24.10 8.31 6.86
N ILE A 43 24.51 8.01 5.64
CA ILE A 43 25.24 6.76 5.30
C ILE A 43 26.72 6.99 4.97
N GLU A 44 27.24 8.18 5.26
CA GLU A 44 28.65 8.57 5.03
C GLU A 44 29.09 8.45 3.56
N TYR A 45 28.19 8.77 2.63
CA TYR A 45 28.46 8.79 1.20
C TYR A 45 28.45 10.22 0.65
N SER A 46 28.99 10.41 -0.56
CA SER A 46 28.82 11.67 -1.27
C SER A 46 27.44 11.74 -1.96
N PRO A 47 26.85 12.94 -2.10
CA PRO A 47 25.61 13.07 -2.90
C PRO A 47 25.75 12.56 -4.33
N ALA A 48 26.94 12.72 -4.94
CA ALA A 48 27.24 12.19 -6.27
C ALA A 48 27.14 10.65 -6.33
N ALA A 49 27.56 9.98 -5.26
CA ALA A 49 27.42 8.53 -5.15
C ALA A 49 25.96 8.12 -5.13
N ILE A 50 25.07 8.84 -4.40
CA ILE A 50 23.63 8.53 -4.38
C ILE A 50 23.03 8.63 -5.77
N TYR A 51 23.36 9.69 -6.53
CA TYR A 51 22.84 9.89 -7.89
C TYR A 51 23.24 8.77 -8.87
N SER A 52 24.29 8.00 -8.60
CA SER A 52 24.66 6.83 -9.40
C SER A 52 23.70 5.63 -9.22
N TYR A 53 22.91 5.61 -8.14
CA TYR A 53 21.92 4.60 -7.84
C TYR A 53 20.49 5.08 -8.13
N PHE A 54 20.18 6.30 -7.74
CA PHE A 54 18.86 6.90 -7.86
C PHE A 54 18.98 8.30 -8.48
N PRO A 55 18.46 8.51 -9.69
CA PRO A 55 18.56 9.79 -10.40
C PRO A 55 17.96 10.98 -9.66
N SER A 56 16.97 10.73 -8.80
CA SER A 56 16.29 11.77 -8.01
C SER A 56 15.78 11.24 -6.67
N LYS A 57 15.36 12.15 -5.79
CA LYS A 57 14.67 11.80 -4.54
C LYS A 57 13.34 11.09 -4.82
N ASP A 58 12.66 11.46 -5.91
CA ASP A 58 11.41 10.83 -6.32
C ASP A 58 11.61 9.37 -6.75
N ASP A 59 12.77 9.02 -7.34
CA ASP A 59 13.11 7.63 -7.68
C ASP A 59 13.34 6.78 -6.42
N ILE A 60 13.94 7.37 -5.38
CA ILE A 60 14.09 6.71 -4.08
C ILE A 60 12.69 6.46 -3.46
N PHE A 61 11.83 7.48 -3.49
CA PHE A 61 10.46 7.35 -2.97
C PHE A 61 9.66 6.28 -3.74
N LEU A 62 9.77 6.25 -5.07
CA LEU A 62 9.10 5.24 -5.89
C LEU A 62 9.56 3.82 -5.54
N ALA A 63 10.87 3.62 -5.39
CA ALA A 63 11.42 2.32 -5.01
C ALA A 63 10.92 1.88 -3.62
N LEU A 64 10.86 2.80 -2.64
CA LEU A 64 10.28 2.52 -1.32
C LEU A 64 8.79 2.24 -1.37
N SER A 65 8.04 2.96 -2.21
CA SER A 65 6.61 2.74 -2.40
C SER A 65 6.34 1.37 -3.02
N GLU A 66 7.09 1.00 -4.06
CA GLU A 66 6.98 -0.32 -4.70
C GLU A 66 7.29 -1.44 -3.71
N GLU A 67 8.33 -1.29 -2.89
CA GLU A 67 8.64 -2.23 -1.82
C GLU A 67 7.50 -2.34 -0.80
N GLY A 68 6.96 -1.20 -0.35
CA GLY A 68 5.84 -1.18 0.59
C GLY A 68 4.59 -1.86 0.04
N PHE A 69 4.23 -1.61 -1.22
CA PHE A 69 3.10 -2.29 -1.87
C PHE A 69 3.35 -3.79 -2.06
N ARG A 70 4.58 -4.20 -2.38
CA ARG A 70 4.94 -5.62 -2.45
C ARG A 70 4.80 -6.29 -1.09
N LEU A 71 5.32 -5.68 -0.02
CA LEU A 71 5.15 -6.20 1.35
C LEU A 71 3.68 -6.30 1.76
N LEU A 72 2.85 -5.33 1.37
CA LEU A 72 1.41 -5.37 1.61
C LEU A 72 0.74 -6.54 0.89
N LEU A 73 1.10 -6.81 -0.38
CA LEU A 73 0.58 -7.94 -1.14
C LEU A 73 1.06 -9.28 -0.57
N ASP A 74 2.36 -9.41 -0.29
CA ASP A 74 2.95 -10.63 0.28
C ASP A 74 2.29 -10.97 1.62
N SER A 75 2.01 -9.96 2.46
CA SER A 75 1.31 -10.17 3.73
C SER A 75 -0.16 -10.54 3.52
N ALA A 76 -0.82 -10.00 2.52
CA ALA A 76 -2.19 -10.37 2.17
C ALA A 76 -2.27 -11.84 1.69
N GLU A 77 -1.34 -12.28 0.85
CA GLU A 77 -1.24 -13.68 0.44
C GLU A 77 -0.95 -14.63 1.61
N HIS A 78 -0.16 -14.17 2.59
CA HIS A 78 0.13 -14.95 3.79
C HIS A 78 -1.11 -15.11 4.69
N CYS A 79 -1.89 -14.04 4.85
CA CYS A 79 -3.11 -14.03 5.67
C CYS A 79 -4.31 -14.70 4.98
N ALA A 80 -4.44 -14.50 3.66
CA ALA A 80 -5.57 -15.00 2.88
C ALA A 80 -5.33 -16.40 2.31
N GLY A 81 -4.12 -16.93 2.40
CA GLY A 81 -3.64 -18.03 1.56
C GLY A 81 -3.32 -17.50 0.16
N ARG A 82 -2.35 -18.09 -0.53
CA ARG A 82 -2.18 -17.86 -1.97
C ARG A 82 -3.55 -17.99 -2.59
N ALA A 83 -3.82 -17.26 -3.64
CA ALA A 83 -5.09 -17.25 -4.37
C ALA A 83 -5.47 -18.65 -4.88
N ASP A 84 -5.46 -19.63 -3.99
CA ASP A 84 -5.78 -21.02 -4.25
C ASP A 84 -7.28 -21.13 -4.46
N GLU A 85 -7.67 -21.82 -5.49
CA GLU A 85 -9.04 -21.94 -6.00
C GLU A 85 -10.06 -22.49 -4.98
N ALA A 86 -9.59 -22.99 -3.84
CA ALA A 86 -10.41 -23.60 -2.79
C ALA A 86 -11.12 -22.56 -1.88
N ARG A 87 -10.65 -21.31 -1.80
CA ARG A 87 -11.24 -20.32 -0.89
C ARG A 87 -12.25 -19.45 -1.63
N PRO A 88 -13.46 -19.19 -1.05
CA PRO A 88 -14.42 -18.28 -1.64
C PRO A 88 -13.80 -16.90 -1.86
N PRO A 89 -14.03 -16.22 -3.01
CA PRO A 89 -13.47 -14.91 -3.30
C PRO A 89 -13.80 -13.88 -2.23
N ILE A 90 -14.99 -13.92 -1.64
CA ILE A 90 -15.42 -13.02 -0.57
C ILE A 90 -14.54 -13.11 0.68
N ASP A 91 -14.09 -14.32 1.05
CA ASP A 91 -13.22 -14.52 2.21
C ASP A 91 -11.80 -14.03 1.95
N TRP A 92 -11.34 -14.19 0.71
CA TRP A 92 -10.06 -13.63 0.30
C TRP A 92 -10.10 -12.09 0.30
N ILE A 93 -11.17 -11.50 -0.26
CA ILE A 93 -11.40 -10.04 -0.28
C ILE A 93 -11.41 -9.50 1.16
N ARG A 94 -12.18 -10.12 2.06
CA ARG A 94 -12.22 -9.77 3.48
C ARG A 94 -10.82 -9.73 4.08
N ALA A 95 -10.06 -10.82 3.92
CA ALA A 95 -8.71 -10.93 4.47
C ALA A 95 -7.75 -9.90 3.88
N ALA A 96 -7.80 -9.64 2.57
CA ALA A 96 -6.97 -8.67 1.89
C ALA A 96 -7.19 -7.23 2.42
N PHE A 97 -8.44 -6.83 2.63
CA PHE A 97 -8.74 -5.49 3.13
C PHE A 97 -8.51 -5.35 4.65
N LEU A 98 -8.69 -6.40 5.45
CA LEU A 98 -8.27 -6.43 6.85
C LEU A 98 -6.74 -6.38 6.99
N ASN A 99 -6.03 -6.99 6.04
CA ASN A 99 -4.57 -6.95 6.04
C ASN A 99 -4.00 -5.54 5.88
N VAL A 100 -4.71 -4.60 5.25
CA VAL A 100 -4.29 -3.18 5.20
C VAL A 100 -4.15 -2.60 6.61
N PHE A 101 -5.08 -2.92 7.51
CA PHE A 101 -4.99 -2.51 8.91
C PHE A 101 -3.83 -3.19 9.65
N THR A 102 -3.65 -4.51 9.46
CA THR A 102 -2.52 -5.25 10.02
C THR A 102 -1.19 -4.68 9.53
N PHE A 103 -1.08 -4.41 8.24
CA PHE A 103 0.10 -3.79 7.62
C PHE A 103 0.42 -2.42 8.23
N SER A 104 -0.59 -1.61 8.54
CA SER A 104 -0.39 -0.31 9.21
C SER A 104 0.22 -0.43 10.61
N LYS A 105 0.14 -1.62 11.25
CA LYS A 105 0.77 -1.91 12.56
C LYS A 105 2.16 -2.52 12.41
N THR A 106 2.32 -3.41 11.45
CA THR A 106 3.57 -4.17 11.27
C THR A 106 4.63 -3.41 10.47
N HIS A 107 4.19 -2.49 9.60
CA HIS A 107 5.04 -1.66 8.73
C HIS A 107 4.57 -0.20 8.73
N PRO A 108 4.53 0.45 9.93
CA PRO A 108 3.96 1.80 10.05
C PRO A 108 4.70 2.84 9.20
N GLU A 109 6.01 2.69 9.01
CA GLU A 109 6.84 3.57 8.19
C GLU A 109 6.46 3.50 6.71
N TYR A 110 6.24 2.31 6.15
CA TYR A 110 5.76 2.15 4.78
C TYR A 110 4.33 2.65 4.62
N TYR A 111 3.46 2.31 5.59
CA TYR A 111 2.07 2.77 5.55
C TYR A 111 1.98 4.30 5.55
N ALA A 112 2.79 4.98 6.37
CA ALA A 112 2.84 6.44 6.42
C ALA A 112 3.26 7.04 5.08
N LEU A 113 4.32 6.51 4.46
CA LEU A 113 4.80 6.96 3.14
C LEU A 113 3.78 6.72 2.02
N MET A 114 3.10 5.56 2.04
CA MET A 114 2.18 5.16 0.97
C MET A 114 0.83 5.88 1.05
N PHE A 115 0.31 6.17 2.24
CA PHE A 115 -1.09 6.57 2.44
C PHE A 115 -1.29 7.86 3.25
N VAL A 116 -0.30 8.33 4.01
CA VAL A 116 -0.47 9.43 4.97
C VAL A 116 0.30 10.69 4.58
N ASP A 117 1.55 10.57 4.16
CA ASP A 117 2.38 11.72 3.83
C ASP A 117 1.88 12.41 2.56
N ARG A 118 1.43 13.67 2.71
CA ARG A 118 0.88 14.48 1.62
C ARG A 118 1.94 15.18 0.79
N SER A 119 3.20 15.17 1.23
CA SER A 119 4.32 15.83 0.57
C SER A 119 5.00 14.97 -0.50
N VAL A 120 4.67 13.68 -0.56
CA VAL A 120 5.22 12.73 -1.52
C VAL A 120 4.70 12.94 -2.96
N PRO A 121 5.40 12.45 -3.98
CA PRO A 121 4.91 12.41 -5.35
C PRO A 121 3.50 11.78 -5.43
N ARG A 122 2.61 12.43 -6.15
CA ARG A 122 1.20 12.01 -6.21
C ARG A 122 0.99 10.99 -7.31
N ILE A 123 0.39 9.86 -6.97
CA ILE A 123 -0.01 8.80 -7.91
C ILE A 123 -0.83 9.39 -9.09
N SER A 124 -1.76 10.30 -8.82
CA SER A 124 -2.61 10.92 -9.85
C SER A 124 -1.86 11.81 -10.86
N ARG A 125 -0.65 12.29 -10.52
CA ARG A 125 0.16 13.12 -11.41
C ARG A 125 1.20 12.34 -12.20
N ASP A 126 1.59 11.17 -11.69
CA ASP A 126 2.69 10.36 -12.21
C ASP A 126 2.25 8.90 -12.42
N TRP A 127 1.00 8.75 -12.90
CA TRP A 127 0.31 7.46 -13.00
C TRP A 127 1.12 6.40 -13.75
N GLU A 128 1.86 6.80 -14.77
CA GLU A 128 2.72 5.88 -15.54
C GLU A 128 3.82 5.25 -14.69
N ARG A 129 4.40 6.01 -13.78
CA ARG A 129 5.46 5.55 -12.88
C ARG A 129 4.94 4.61 -11.78
N PHE A 130 3.62 4.65 -11.50
CA PHE A 130 2.96 3.79 -10.50
C PHE A 130 2.30 2.55 -11.13
N GLY A 131 2.93 1.96 -12.15
CA GLY A 131 2.44 0.76 -12.83
C GLY A 131 2.14 -0.41 -11.90
N PHE A 132 2.94 -0.60 -10.85
CA PHE A 132 2.73 -1.60 -9.80
C PHE A 132 1.42 -1.38 -9.00
N VAL A 133 1.01 -0.13 -8.77
CA VAL A 133 -0.28 0.18 -8.11
C VAL A 133 -1.45 -0.17 -9.02
N ARG A 134 -1.33 0.11 -10.33
CA ARG A 134 -2.35 -0.26 -11.33
C ARG A 134 -2.53 -1.77 -11.37
N GLU A 135 -1.43 -2.51 -11.43
CA GLU A 135 -1.46 -3.98 -11.50
C GLU A 135 -2.08 -4.58 -10.24
N MET A 136 -1.69 -4.10 -9.05
CA MET A 136 -2.31 -4.52 -7.80
C MET A 136 -3.82 -4.24 -7.78
N ARG A 137 -4.23 -3.03 -8.19
CA ARG A 137 -5.65 -2.66 -8.26
C ARG A 137 -6.41 -3.57 -9.22
N ARG A 138 -5.86 -3.85 -10.40
CA ARG A 138 -6.45 -4.77 -11.38
C ARG A 138 -6.67 -6.16 -10.78
N GLN A 139 -5.67 -6.73 -10.11
CA GLN A 139 -5.79 -8.04 -9.46
C GLN A 139 -6.90 -8.06 -8.40
N LEU A 140 -7.01 -7.00 -7.59
CA LEU A 140 -8.06 -6.87 -6.58
C LEU A 140 -9.45 -6.75 -7.23
N THR A 141 -9.61 -5.94 -8.28
CA THR A 141 -10.88 -5.77 -8.99
C THR A 141 -11.28 -7.02 -9.75
N ASP A 142 -10.34 -7.77 -10.32
CA ASP A 142 -10.59 -9.07 -10.95
C ASP A 142 -11.16 -10.09 -9.93
N ARG A 143 -10.64 -10.08 -8.69
CA ARG A 143 -11.17 -10.93 -7.60
C ARG A 143 -12.56 -10.50 -7.16
N ILE A 144 -12.82 -9.20 -7.11
CA ILE A 144 -14.14 -8.65 -6.80
C ILE A 144 -15.13 -9.05 -7.90
N GLN A 145 -14.72 -8.99 -9.17
CA GLN A 145 -15.57 -9.45 -10.29
C GLN A 145 -15.93 -10.94 -10.15
N GLN A 146 -14.97 -11.78 -9.80
CA GLN A 146 -15.25 -13.21 -9.53
C GLN A 146 -16.26 -13.39 -8.39
N ALA A 147 -16.22 -12.55 -7.35
CA ALA A 147 -17.21 -12.59 -6.27
C ALA A 147 -18.60 -12.14 -6.74
N ILE A 148 -18.70 -11.14 -7.62
CA ILE A 148 -19.96 -10.70 -8.26
C ILE A 148 -20.53 -11.85 -9.10
N ASP A 149 -19.72 -12.49 -9.93
CA ASP A 149 -20.12 -13.58 -10.82
C ASP A 149 -20.61 -14.82 -10.04
N ARG A 150 -20.11 -15.02 -8.83
CA ARG A 150 -20.58 -16.09 -7.91
C ARG A 150 -21.82 -15.71 -7.11
N GLY A 151 -22.27 -14.46 -7.17
CA GLY A 151 -23.42 -13.98 -6.41
C GLY A 151 -23.10 -13.57 -4.97
N ASP A 152 -21.82 -13.39 -4.62
CA ASP A 152 -21.43 -12.86 -3.30
C ASP A 152 -21.80 -11.37 -3.17
N PHE A 153 -21.86 -10.64 -4.28
CA PHE A 153 -22.35 -9.26 -4.38
C PHE A 153 -23.53 -9.16 -5.36
N VAL A 154 -24.26 -8.06 -5.32
CA VAL A 154 -25.38 -7.82 -6.22
C VAL A 154 -24.94 -7.86 -7.68
N ALA A 155 -25.66 -8.59 -8.51
CA ALA A 155 -25.38 -8.68 -9.94
C ALA A 155 -25.40 -7.30 -10.60
N GLY A 156 -24.39 -7.03 -11.45
CA GLY A 156 -24.22 -5.74 -12.10
C GLY A 156 -23.57 -4.66 -11.23
N SER A 157 -23.11 -4.99 -10.02
CA SER A 157 -22.27 -4.09 -9.22
C SER A 157 -20.99 -3.76 -9.96
N ASP A 158 -20.48 -2.52 -9.80
CA ASP A 158 -19.19 -2.10 -10.34
C ASP A 158 -18.07 -2.53 -9.39
N PRO A 159 -17.11 -3.38 -9.83
CA PRO A 159 -16.00 -3.84 -8.99
C PRO A 159 -15.12 -2.70 -8.48
N GLU A 160 -15.02 -1.59 -9.22
CA GLU A 160 -14.26 -0.41 -8.81
C GLU A 160 -14.95 0.34 -7.66
N VAL A 161 -16.27 0.37 -7.64
CA VAL A 161 -17.03 0.92 -6.50
C VAL A 161 -16.82 0.07 -5.27
N ILE A 162 -16.93 -1.25 -5.39
CA ILE A 162 -16.70 -2.20 -4.28
C ILE A 162 -15.28 -2.04 -3.74
N PHE A 163 -14.27 -2.04 -4.62
CA PHE A 163 -12.86 -1.81 -4.25
C PHE A 163 -12.72 -0.51 -3.46
N ARG A 164 -13.29 0.58 -3.95
CA ARG A 164 -13.14 1.90 -3.32
C ARG A 164 -13.81 1.97 -1.95
N VAL A 165 -15.00 1.40 -1.80
CA VAL A 165 -15.72 1.35 -0.51
C VAL A 165 -14.91 0.56 0.52
N LEU A 166 -14.41 -0.63 0.16
CA LEU A 166 -13.60 -1.44 1.06
C LEU A 166 -12.27 -0.78 1.41
N MET A 167 -11.64 -0.09 0.45
CA MET A 167 -10.39 0.65 0.68
C MET A 167 -10.60 1.80 1.67
N VAL A 168 -11.69 2.56 1.54
CA VAL A 168 -12.03 3.64 2.49
C VAL A 168 -12.34 3.06 3.87
N ALA A 169 -13.09 1.95 3.93
CA ALA A 169 -13.41 1.28 5.18
C ALA A 169 -12.15 0.81 5.92
N SER A 170 -11.21 0.17 5.22
CA SER A 170 -9.96 -0.30 5.83
C SER A 170 -9.07 0.86 6.29
N GLN A 171 -8.96 1.94 5.50
CA GLN A 171 -8.14 3.09 5.86
C GLN A 171 -8.72 3.92 7.00
N GLY A 172 -10.03 3.93 7.20
CA GLY A 172 -10.68 4.67 8.29
C GLY A 172 -10.13 4.29 9.66
N ALA A 173 -10.13 3.00 9.99
CA ALA A 173 -9.58 2.49 11.24
C ALA A 173 -8.07 2.77 11.38
N CYS A 174 -7.31 2.63 10.28
CA CYS A 174 -5.88 2.97 10.27
C CYS A 174 -5.64 4.43 10.64
N MET A 175 -6.39 5.36 10.06
CA MET A 175 -6.24 6.79 10.29
C MET A 175 -6.62 7.17 11.72
N LEU A 176 -7.72 6.64 12.27
CA LEU A 176 -8.10 6.91 13.66
C LEU A 176 -7.01 6.48 14.64
N ARG A 177 -6.43 5.30 14.44
CA ARG A 177 -5.32 4.79 15.25
C ARG A 177 -4.04 5.63 15.09
N LEU A 178 -3.63 5.91 13.86
CA LEU A 178 -2.37 6.63 13.59
C LEU A 178 -2.39 8.09 14.02
N CYS A 179 -3.57 8.72 13.98
CA CYS A 179 -3.74 10.12 14.38
C CYS A 179 -4.14 10.27 15.84
N ASP A 180 -4.10 9.18 16.63
CA ASP A 180 -4.50 9.18 18.05
C ASP A 180 -5.90 9.79 18.27
N ARG A 181 -6.88 9.33 17.48
CA ARG A 181 -8.27 9.78 17.49
C ARG A 181 -9.23 8.74 18.09
N MET A 182 -8.67 7.67 18.68
CA MET A 182 -9.45 6.68 19.39
C MET A 182 -9.75 7.17 20.82
N ALA A 183 -10.95 6.90 21.31
CA ALA A 183 -11.27 7.18 22.70
C ALA A 183 -10.61 6.15 23.65
N PRO A 184 -10.36 6.48 24.92
CA PRO A 184 -9.84 5.53 25.89
C PRO A 184 -10.70 4.27 25.98
N GLY A 185 -10.08 3.10 25.80
CA GLY A 185 -10.75 1.80 25.84
C GLY A 185 -11.36 1.32 24.52
N GLU A 186 -11.31 2.10 23.45
CA GLU A 186 -11.67 1.62 22.11
C GLU A 186 -10.61 0.66 21.57
N ASP A 187 -11.06 -0.44 20.97
CA ASP A 187 -10.22 -1.45 20.33
C ASP A 187 -10.16 -1.19 18.82
N ALA A 188 -8.99 -0.77 18.34
CA ALA A 188 -8.77 -0.48 16.94
C ALA A 188 -8.88 -1.73 16.03
N ASP A 189 -8.50 -2.91 16.54
CA ASP A 189 -8.64 -4.19 15.79
C ASP A 189 -10.13 -4.55 15.65
N ALA A 190 -10.88 -4.47 16.73
CA ALA A 190 -12.33 -4.71 16.71
C ALA A 190 -13.04 -3.70 15.77
N LEU A 191 -12.64 -2.42 15.78
CA LEU A 191 -13.19 -1.40 14.91
C LEU A 191 -12.88 -1.69 13.44
N ALA A 192 -11.65 -2.08 13.10
CA ALA A 192 -11.27 -2.43 11.73
C ALA A 192 -12.11 -3.61 11.22
N HIS A 193 -12.26 -4.67 12.02
CA HIS A 193 -13.10 -5.81 11.68
C HIS A 193 -14.57 -5.39 11.48
N ALA A 194 -15.15 -4.67 12.43
CA ALA A 194 -16.55 -4.23 12.36
C ALA A 194 -16.82 -3.35 11.14
N THR A 195 -15.89 -2.45 10.79
CA THR A 195 -16.04 -1.54 9.65
C THR A 195 -16.00 -2.30 8.31
N ILE A 196 -15.07 -3.25 8.16
CA ILE A 196 -15.01 -4.09 6.95
C ILE A 196 -16.23 -4.98 6.84
N GLU A 197 -16.70 -5.62 7.91
CA GLU A 197 -17.91 -6.46 7.88
C GLU A 197 -19.17 -5.64 7.57
N ALA A 198 -19.29 -4.43 8.11
CA ALA A 198 -20.39 -3.52 7.79
C ALA A 198 -20.37 -3.13 6.30
N ALA A 199 -19.20 -2.80 5.76
CA ALA A 199 -19.03 -2.48 4.35
C ALA A 199 -19.39 -3.68 3.45
N LEU A 200 -18.86 -4.87 3.75
CA LEU A 200 -19.18 -6.10 3.01
C LEU A 200 -20.67 -6.42 3.06
N THR A 201 -21.31 -6.29 4.23
CA THR A 201 -22.74 -6.54 4.39
C THR A 201 -23.57 -5.57 3.53
N GLY A 202 -23.26 -4.28 3.58
CA GLY A 202 -23.93 -3.27 2.76
C GLY A 202 -23.76 -3.52 1.26
N LEU A 203 -22.57 -3.88 0.82
CA LEU A 203 -22.27 -4.19 -0.59
C LEU A 203 -22.99 -5.46 -1.08
N ARG A 204 -23.20 -6.46 -0.22
CA ARG A 204 -23.91 -7.70 -0.56
C ARG A 204 -25.42 -7.48 -0.71
N ILE A 205 -26.00 -6.60 0.09
CA ILE A 205 -27.43 -6.24 0.02
C ILE A 205 -27.69 -5.27 -1.13
N GLY A 206 -26.67 -4.48 -1.48
CA GLY A 206 -26.75 -3.38 -2.43
C GLY A 206 -27.18 -2.07 -1.75
N PHE A 207 -26.69 -0.97 -2.25
CA PHE A 207 -27.09 0.37 -1.81
C PHE A 207 -27.08 1.36 -2.98
N SER A 208 -27.94 2.36 -2.90
CA SER A 208 -27.93 3.44 -3.89
C SER A 208 -26.80 4.41 -3.61
N HIS A 209 -26.00 4.72 -4.62
CA HIS A 209 -24.90 5.68 -4.51
C HIS A 209 -24.76 6.51 -5.79
N SER A 210 -24.25 7.71 -5.65
CA SER A 210 -23.93 8.62 -6.77
C SER A 210 -22.46 8.56 -7.18
N TYR A 211 -21.61 7.83 -6.42
CA TYR A 211 -20.20 7.69 -6.73
C TYR A 211 -20.00 6.96 -8.06
N ARG A 212 -19.18 7.56 -8.93
CA ARG A 212 -18.71 6.96 -10.17
C ARG A 212 -17.19 6.92 -10.11
N PRO A 213 -16.55 5.76 -10.19
CA PRO A 213 -15.12 5.67 -10.39
C PRO A 213 -14.84 6.09 -11.83
N ASP A 214 -14.72 7.39 -12.03
CA ASP A 214 -14.56 7.88 -13.39
C ASP A 214 -13.35 7.28 -14.08
N SER A 215 -13.63 6.87 -15.22
CA SER A 215 -12.95 6.77 -16.51
C SER A 215 -11.76 7.71 -16.79
N CYS A 216 -11.22 8.39 -15.80
CA CYS A 216 -10.00 9.19 -15.88
C CYS A 216 -8.76 8.42 -15.43
N LEU A 217 -8.70 7.12 -15.78
CA LEU A 217 -7.50 6.30 -15.54
C LEU A 217 -7.04 5.67 -16.85
#